data_e828784fd2ac29133d0bbfbef4e4f1ef
#
_entry.id   e828784fd2ac29133d0bbfbef4e4f1ef
#
_cell.length_a   1.000
_cell.length_b   1.000
_cell.length_c   1.000
_cell.angle_alpha   90.00
_cell.angle_beta   90.00
_cell.angle_gamma   90.00
#
_symmetry.space_group_name_H-M   'P 1'
#
loop_
_entity.id
_entity.type
_entity.pdbx_description
1 polymer ?
#
loop_
_entity_poly.entity_id
_entity_poly.type
_entity_poly.pdbx_seq_one_letter_code
_entity_poly.pdbx_strand_id
1 'polypeptide(L)'
;MAEHSWHEARLIPTSGINGAEEQERRATSALLAVMTAVKEYGRALVRPLGAPAGTIECYIEVPFVLGDRKLYPDGLIRVSRGAKSWTALVEVKTGSNELAAEQLENYLDIAREQGFDAVITISNEIPAVAGQHPTKVDKRKLRKVNLHHLSWSQVLAEAVMQKEFRGVADPDQAWILGELIRYLEHSRSGALEFDDMGEPWTSVRDAVAAGTLRSTDKGIATVVARFDALLRFASLSLGRRLGTEVVPVLTRKELAEPALRAQSLTQQLCATGQLSGAIRIPDTVGQLVVTADLRSGRVTCHVDLDAPREGRATTRVNWLARQLKNAPDIARVECFTAHSRGSSAAELLRTVRETPAVLITDPAKEIRAFRVATSSTLGTKRGRGRGAFIDSILGAIDSFYAEVLGDLKAWSAAPPKMRQVSPAELAEIEPTRPASLASTDYSSQDGTADAIAGAPLSVPSASPDGTAREDASAMGAGGPPLGEDARA
;
A
#
# COMPACT_ATOMS: atom_id res chain seq x y z
N MET A 1 -13.06 24.22 -27.86
CA MET A 1 -11.80 25.01 -27.83
C MET A 1 -10.77 24.32 -28.69
N ALA A 2 -9.91 25.09 -29.38
CA ALA A 2 -8.86 24.48 -30.19
C ALA A 2 -7.79 23.89 -29.27
N GLU A 3 -7.51 22.60 -29.39
CA GLU A 3 -6.47 21.86 -28.63
C GLU A 3 -5.06 22.43 -28.82
N HIS A 4 -4.86 23.26 -29.83
CA HIS A 4 -3.58 23.90 -30.15
C HIS A 4 -3.03 24.89 -29.10
N SER A 5 -3.83 25.24 -28.06
CA SER A 5 -3.39 26.08 -26.97
C SER A 5 -2.97 25.33 -25.70
N TRP A 6 -3.02 23.98 -25.75
CA TRP A 6 -2.65 23.15 -24.59
C TRP A 6 -1.14 22.91 -24.55
N HIS A 7 -0.58 22.94 -23.35
CA HIS A 7 0.85 22.69 -23.13
C HIS A 7 1.04 21.29 -22.53
N GLU A 8 1.96 20.55 -23.10
CA GLU A 8 2.34 19.25 -22.56
C GLU A 8 2.99 19.39 -21.18
N ALA A 9 2.71 18.42 -20.28
CA ALA A 9 3.32 18.38 -18.97
C ALA A 9 4.85 18.19 -19.07
N ARG A 10 5.59 18.91 -18.26
CA ARG A 10 7.05 18.86 -18.18
C ARG A 10 7.48 18.43 -16.79
N LEU A 11 8.58 17.66 -16.71
CA LEU A 11 9.18 17.30 -15.41
C LEU A 11 9.67 18.55 -14.66
N ILE A 12 10.27 19.49 -15.41
CA ILE A 12 10.69 20.79 -14.90
C ILE A 12 9.80 21.85 -15.55
N PRO A 13 9.00 22.62 -14.80
CA PRO A 13 8.20 23.71 -15.34
C PRO A 13 9.11 24.83 -15.90
N THR A 14 8.73 25.39 -17.06
CA THR A 14 9.52 26.41 -17.75
C THR A 14 9.17 27.86 -17.33
N SER A 15 8.07 28.07 -16.59
CA SER A 15 7.62 29.36 -16.10
C SER A 15 8.08 29.59 -14.67
N GLY A 16 8.80 30.71 -14.43
CA GLY A 16 9.25 31.14 -13.11
C GLY A 16 8.12 31.85 -12.35
N ILE A 17 7.53 31.20 -11.34
CA ILE A 17 6.67 31.82 -10.35
C ILE A 17 7.30 31.52 -8.99
N ASN A 18 7.42 32.52 -8.14
CA ASN A 18 7.96 32.38 -6.79
C ASN A 18 6.82 32.16 -5.79
N GLY A 19 6.95 31.15 -4.90
CA GLY A 19 6.02 30.89 -3.80
C GLY A 19 5.28 29.56 -3.87
N ALA A 20 4.16 29.45 -3.14
CA ALA A 20 3.37 28.22 -3.02
C ALA A 20 2.78 27.75 -4.37
N GLU A 21 2.39 28.68 -5.22
CA GLU A 21 1.89 28.36 -6.57
C GLU A 21 2.96 27.69 -7.44
N GLU A 22 4.22 28.11 -7.34
CA GLU A 22 5.32 27.45 -8.04
C GLU A 22 5.52 26.01 -7.54
N GLN A 23 5.37 25.76 -6.25
CA GLN A 23 5.46 24.43 -5.66
C GLN A 23 4.36 23.50 -6.21
N GLU A 24 3.11 23.95 -6.27
CA GLU A 24 1.98 23.21 -6.84
C GLU A 24 2.22 22.92 -8.33
N ARG A 25 2.65 23.93 -9.08
CA ARG A 25 2.93 23.84 -10.50
C ARG A 25 4.06 22.83 -10.81
N ARG A 26 5.13 22.83 -10.03
CA ARG A 26 6.23 21.88 -10.14
C ARG A 26 5.77 20.45 -9.84
N ALA A 27 5.04 20.28 -8.75
CA ALA A 27 4.53 18.96 -8.37
C ALA A 27 3.59 18.38 -9.43
N THR A 28 2.68 19.21 -9.95
CA THR A 28 1.76 18.85 -11.03
C THR A 28 2.52 18.48 -12.31
N SER A 29 3.42 19.35 -12.75
CA SER A 29 4.18 19.13 -13.99
C SER A 29 5.07 17.88 -13.90
N ALA A 30 5.77 17.69 -12.77
CA ALA A 30 6.60 16.51 -12.54
C ALA A 30 5.77 15.22 -12.56
N LEU A 31 4.65 15.18 -11.82
CA LEU A 31 3.79 14.01 -11.78
C LEU A 31 3.21 13.66 -13.15
N LEU A 32 2.61 14.63 -13.83
CA LEU A 32 1.95 14.41 -15.11
C LEU A 32 2.94 14.05 -16.22
N ALA A 33 4.14 14.64 -16.24
CA ALA A 33 5.20 14.27 -17.17
C ALA A 33 5.67 12.82 -16.94
N VAL A 34 5.87 12.42 -15.69
CA VAL A 34 6.29 11.05 -15.36
C VAL A 34 5.17 10.04 -15.66
N MET A 35 3.89 10.37 -15.44
CA MET A 35 2.76 9.51 -15.83
C MET A 35 2.72 9.27 -17.34
N THR A 36 3.13 10.26 -18.15
CA THR A 36 3.23 10.12 -19.61
C THR A 36 4.45 9.29 -20.00
N ALA A 37 5.60 9.55 -19.39
CA ALA A 37 6.86 8.88 -19.72
C ALA A 37 6.87 7.42 -19.23
N VAL A 38 6.40 7.15 -18.02
CA VAL A 38 6.40 5.82 -17.40
C VAL A 38 4.99 5.24 -17.45
N LYS A 39 4.69 4.56 -18.55
CA LYS A 39 3.32 4.10 -18.89
C LYS A 39 2.71 3.17 -17.83
N GLU A 40 3.52 2.29 -17.25
CA GLU A 40 3.09 1.37 -16.20
C GLU A 40 2.60 2.13 -14.97
N TYR A 41 3.35 3.12 -14.54
CA TYR A 41 3.00 3.98 -13.41
C TYR A 41 1.75 4.83 -13.69
N GLY A 42 1.71 5.50 -14.84
CA GLY A 42 0.55 6.29 -15.24
C GLY A 42 -0.73 5.44 -15.27
N ARG A 43 -0.66 4.22 -15.83
CA ARG A 43 -1.80 3.28 -15.87
C ARG A 43 -2.20 2.82 -14.48
N ALA A 44 -1.24 2.54 -13.61
CA ALA A 44 -1.52 2.12 -12.23
C ALA A 44 -2.30 3.17 -11.45
N LEU A 45 -2.03 4.46 -11.66
CA LEU A 45 -2.75 5.56 -11.02
C LEU A 45 -4.17 5.77 -11.59
N VAL A 46 -4.36 5.72 -12.93
CA VAL A 46 -5.65 6.12 -13.51
C VAL A 46 -6.61 4.96 -13.76
N ARG A 47 -6.13 3.71 -13.87
CA ARG A 47 -6.98 2.54 -14.09
C ARG A 47 -8.03 2.33 -12.97
N PRO A 48 -7.69 2.46 -11.68
CA PRO A 48 -8.69 2.37 -10.60
C PRO A 48 -9.75 3.46 -10.65
N LEU A 49 -9.48 4.57 -11.37
CA LEU A 49 -10.37 5.71 -11.53
C LEU A 49 -11.31 5.56 -12.75
N GLY A 50 -11.22 4.45 -13.49
CA GLY A 50 -12.08 4.14 -14.62
C GLY A 50 -11.44 4.36 -16.00
N ALA A 51 -10.17 4.78 -16.08
CA ALA A 51 -9.49 4.96 -17.34
C ALA A 51 -9.25 3.60 -18.05
N PRO A 52 -9.41 3.50 -19.38
CA PRO A 52 -9.11 2.31 -20.14
C PRO A 52 -7.59 2.06 -20.22
N ALA A 53 -7.20 0.82 -20.55
CA ALA A 53 -5.82 0.54 -20.89
C ALA A 53 -5.51 1.16 -22.27
N GLY A 54 -4.81 2.30 -22.29
CA GLY A 54 -4.53 3.08 -23.50
C GLY A 54 -3.28 3.92 -23.40
N THR A 55 -3.09 4.81 -24.38
CA THR A 55 -2.05 5.82 -24.38
C THR A 55 -2.46 6.96 -23.47
N ILE A 56 -1.54 7.41 -22.61
CA ILE A 56 -1.75 8.51 -21.67
C ILE A 56 -1.09 9.76 -22.22
N GLU A 57 -1.85 10.82 -22.29
CA GLU A 57 -1.40 12.17 -22.64
C GLU A 57 -1.78 13.09 -21.48
N CYS A 58 -0.86 13.93 -21.05
CA CYS A 58 -1.07 14.86 -19.96
C CYS A 58 -0.75 16.30 -20.40
N TYR A 59 -1.57 17.22 -19.95
CA TYR A 59 -1.46 18.65 -20.27
C TYR A 59 -1.53 19.45 -18.97
N ILE A 60 -0.93 20.63 -18.94
CA ILE A 60 -0.96 21.57 -17.81
C ILE A 60 -1.61 22.89 -18.24
N GLU A 61 -2.25 23.56 -17.30
CA GLU A 61 -2.78 24.93 -17.46
C GLU A 61 -3.73 25.08 -18.68
N VAL A 62 -4.56 24.09 -18.91
CA VAL A 62 -5.52 24.14 -20.05
C VAL A 62 -6.64 25.13 -19.73
N PRO A 63 -6.82 26.19 -20.58
CA PRO A 63 -7.83 27.19 -20.33
C PRO A 63 -9.23 26.71 -20.69
N PHE A 64 -10.19 26.90 -19.78
CA PHE A 64 -11.61 26.67 -20.01
C PHE A 64 -12.41 27.93 -19.74
N VAL A 65 -13.58 28.03 -20.37
CA VAL A 65 -14.54 29.12 -20.14
C VAL A 65 -15.81 28.52 -19.58
N LEU A 66 -16.23 29.01 -18.43
CA LEU A 66 -17.50 28.65 -17.79
C LEU A 66 -18.33 29.92 -17.57
N GLY A 67 -19.36 30.12 -18.39
CA GLY A 67 -20.04 31.42 -18.48
C GLY A 67 -19.08 32.51 -18.94
N ASP A 68 -18.94 33.56 -18.12
CA ASP A 68 -18.02 34.69 -18.39
C ASP A 68 -16.66 34.53 -17.72
N ARG A 69 -16.43 33.41 -17.01
CA ARG A 69 -15.19 33.17 -16.25
C ARG A 69 -14.23 32.30 -17.04
N LYS A 70 -12.95 32.68 -17.07
CA LYS A 70 -11.86 31.85 -17.55
C LYS A 70 -11.22 31.12 -16.39
N LEU A 71 -11.19 29.79 -16.45
CA LEU A 71 -10.69 28.92 -15.39
C LEU A 71 -9.54 28.06 -15.95
N TYR A 72 -8.59 27.74 -15.07
CA TYR A 72 -7.38 27.01 -15.41
C TYR A 72 -7.18 25.88 -14.40
N PRO A 73 -7.73 24.66 -14.66
CA PRO A 73 -7.32 23.50 -13.91
C PRO A 73 -5.80 23.28 -14.02
N ASP A 74 -5.15 22.79 -12.97
CA ASP A 74 -3.72 22.54 -12.94
C ASP A 74 -3.27 21.55 -14.01
N GLY A 75 -4.14 20.59 -14.37
CA GLY A 75 -3.82 19.61 -15.40
C GLY A 75 -5.06 18.98 -16.06
N LEU A 76 -4.76 18.24 -17.10
CA LEU A 76 -5.72 17.38 -17.81
C LEU A 76 -5.00 16.07 -18.19
N ILE A 77 -5.68 14.96 -17.93
CA ILE A 77 -5.23 13.63 -18.33
C ILE A 77 -6.20 13.09 -19.36
N ARG A 78 -5.68 12.64 -20.50
CA ARG A 78 -6.43 11.93 -21.54
C ARG A 78 -5.86 10.53 -21.73
N VAL A 79 -6.73 9.54 -21.74
CA VAL A 79 -6.36 8.14 -22.02
C VAL A 79 -7.13 7.67 -23.23
N SER A 80 -6.41 7.32 -24.31
CA SER A 80 -7.01 6.93 -25.59
C SER A 80 -6.75 5.46 -25.90
N ARG A 81 -7.82 4.74 -26.32
CA ARG A 81 -7.76 3.36 -26.80
C ARG A 81 -8.64 3.17 -28.02
N GLY A 82 -8.07 3.20 -29.21
CA GLY A 82 -8.83 3.22 -30.47
C GLY A 82 -9.76 4.42 -30.52
N ALA A 83 -11.05 4.21 -30.77
CA ALA A 83 -12.07 5.26 -30.78
C ALA A 83 -12.58 5.70 -29.39
N LYS A 84 -12.15 5.03 -28.32
CA LYS A 84 -12.56 5.37 -26.95
C LYS A 84 -11.54 6.31 -26.31
N SER A 85 -12.03 7.39 -25.72
CA SER A 85 -11.26 8.34 -24.94
C SER A 85 -11.87 8.47 -23.56
N TRP A 86 -11.03 8.58 -22.55
CA TRP A 86 -11.36 8.94 -21.18
C TRP A 86 -10.57 10.18 -20.81
N THR A 87 -11.21 11.19 -20.25
CA THR A 87 -10.57 12.47 -19.96
C THR A 87 -10.94 12.93 -18.55
N ALA A 88 -9.93 13.39 -17.80
CA ALA A 88 -10.11 13.94 -16.47
C ALA A 88 -9.38 15.28 -16.32
N LEU A 89 -10.03 16.24 -15.65
CA LEU A 89 -9.38 17.43 -15.13
C LEU A 89 -8.61 17.09 -13.85
N VAL A 90 -7.52 17.77 -13.61
CA VAL A 90 -6.67 17.57 -12.42
C VAL A 90 -6.54 18.88 -11.67
N GLU A 91 -6.76 18.83 -10.35
CA GLU A 91 -6.48 19.91 -9.41
C GLU A 91 -5.52 19.42 -8.34
N VAL A 92 -4.46 20.17 -8.10
CA VAL A 92 -3.37 19.80 -7.19
C VAL A 92 -3.26 20.82 -6.07
N LYS A 93 -3.06 20.32 -4.86
CA LYS A 93 -2.70 21.14 -3.70
C LYS A 93 -1.46 20.57 -3.01
N THR A 94 -0.56 21.46 -2.60
CA THR A 94 0.66 21.14 -1.87
C THR A 94 0.71 21.90 -0.53
N GLY A 95 1.60 21.50 0.35
CA GLY A 95 1.74 22.13 1.66
C GLY A 95 0.45 22.03 2.48
N SER A 96 0.03 23.16 3.04
CA SER A 96 -1.20 23.28 3.84
C SER A 96 -2.40 23.78 3.05
N ASN A 97 -2.30 23.90 1.72
CA ASN A 97 -3.39 24.39 0.89
C ASN A 97 -4.54 23.38 0.83
N GLU A 98 -5.77 23.86 0.97
CA GLU A 98 -6.99 23.03 1.00
C GLU A 98 -7.71 23.06 -0.35
N LEU A 99 -8.48 22.01 -0.60
CA LEU A 99 -9.34 21.88 -1.77
C LEU A 99 -10.66 22.65 -1.54
N ALA A 100 -10.87 23.74 -2.26
CA ALA A 100 -12.07 24.56 -2.14
C ALA A 100 -13.27 23.92 -2.87
N ALA A 101 -14.40 23.75 -2.18
CA ALA A 101 -15.59 23.16 -2.75
C ALA A 101 -16.12 23.91 -4.00
N GLU A 102 -16.13 25.23 -3.98
CA GLU A 102 -16.57 26.07 -5.11
C GLU A 102 -15.71 25.84 -6.35
N GLN A 103 -14.38 25.74 -6.18
CA GLN A 103 -13.47 25.48 -7.28
C GLN A 103 -13.73 24.10 -7.92
N LEU A 104 -13.90 23.07 -7.07
CA LEU A 104 -14.20 21.72 -7.55
C LEU A 104 -15.55 21.66 -8.24
N GLU A 105 -16.56 22.35 -7.75
CA GLU A 105 -17.87 22.44 -8.37
C GLU A 105 -17.84 23.12 -9.74
N ASN A 106 -17.01 24.15 -9.91
CA ASN A 106 -16.78 24.77 -11.22
C ASN A 106 -16.10 23.80 -12.19
N TYR A 107 -15.13 23.01 -11.73
CA TYR A 107 -14.45 21.99 -12.57
C TYR A 107 -15.36 20.82 -12.94
N LEU A 108 -16.27 20.43 -12.05
CA LEU A 108 -17.30 19.44 -12.37
C LEU A 108 -18.27 19.95 -13.44
N ASP A 109 -18.62 21.25 -13.42
CA ASP A 109 -19.44 21.87 -14.46
C ASP A 109 -18.70 21.93 -15.79
N ILE A 110 -17.43 22.34 -15.82
CA ILE A 110 -16.59 22.30 -17.02
C ILE A 110 -16.51 20.87 -17.58
N ALA A 111 -16.18 19.89 -16.73
CA ALA A 111 -16.07 18.49 -17.16
C ALA A 111 -17.39 17.99 -17.76
N ARG A 112 -18.52 18.36 -17.18
CA ARG A 112 -19.85 18.02 -17.72
C ARG A 112 -20.09 18.67 -19.08
N GLU A 113 -19.77 19.97 -19.26
CA GLU A 113 -19.98 20.70 -20.54
C GLU A 113 -19.05 20.19 -21.63
N GLN A 114 -17.82 19.80 -21.29
CA GLN A 114 -16.84 19.25 -22.24
C GLN A 114 -17.03 17.76 -22.51
N GLY A 115 -17.93 17.08 -21.80
CA GLY A 115 -18.12 15.63 -21.90
C GLY A 115 -16.97 14.82 -21.34
N PHE A 116 -16.23 15.34 -20.34
CA PHE A 116 -15.17 14.62 -19.64
C PHE A 116 -15.74 13.68 -18.59
N ASP A 117 -14.96 12.65 -18.25
CA ASP A 117 -15.39 11.54 -17.39
C ASP A 117 -15.20 11.82 -15.90
N ALA A 118 -14.16 12.58 -15.55
CA ALA A 118 -13.79 12.78 -14.16
C ALA A 118 -13.12 14.13 -13.87
N VAL A 119 -13.13 14.47 -12.58
CA VAL A 119 -12.22 15.42 -11.94
C VAL A 119 -11.40 14.65 -10.92
N ILE A 120 -10.08 14.79 -10.95
CA ILE A 120 -9.14 14.17 -10.01
C ILE A 120 -8.50 15.27 -9.18
N THR A 121 -8.54 15.14 -7.86
CA THR A 121 -7.80 16.02 -6.97
C THR A 121 -6.62 15.30 -6.36
N ILE A 122 -5.51 16.02 -6.14
CA ILE A 122 -4.31 15.49 -5.50
C ILE A 122 -3.91 16.46 -4.38
N SER A 123 -3.85 15.98 -3.14
CA SER A 123 -3.43 16.82 -2.01
C SER A 123 -2.76 16.00 -0.89
N ASN A 124 -2.38 16.66 0.21
CA ASN A 124 -1.86 16.00 1.40
C ASN A 124 -2.97 15.39 2.28
N GLU A 125 -4.24 15.62 1.96
CA GLU A 125 -5.34 15.04 2.70
C GLU A 125 -5.42 13.54 2.44
N ILE A 126 -5.59 12.76 3.50
CA ILE A 126 -5.71 11.30 3.43
C ILE A 126 -7.11 10.93 3.92
N PRO A 127 -8.07 10.63 3.01
CA PRO A 127 -9.39 10.20 3.42
C PRO A 127 -9.34 8.88 4.19
N ALA A 128 -10.19 8.74 5.20
CA ALA A 128 -10.29 7.54 6.02
C ALA A 128 -10.65 6.29 5.18
N VAL A 129 -11.48 6.47 4.16
CA VAL A 129 -11.97 5.41 3.29
C VAL A 129 -11.46 5.61 1.86
N ALA A 130 -10.97 4.55 1.25
CA ALA A 130 -10.54 4.58 -0.15
C ALA A 130 -11.71 4.98 -1.06
N GLY A 131 -11.45 5.89 -2.01
CA GLY A 131 -12.47 6.39 -2.92
C GLY A 131 -13.38 7.50 -2.34
N GLN A 132 -13.26 7.84 -1.07
CA GLN A 132 -13.93 8.99 -0.48
C GLN A 132 -13.16 10.27 -0.83
N HIS A 133 -13.90 11.33 -1.17
CA HIS A 133 -13.32 12.65 -1.38
C HIS A 133 -13.30 13.46 -0.07
N PRO A 134 -12.18 14.14 0.27
CA PRO A 134 -12.09 14.92 1.52
C PRO A 134 -13.06 16.11 1.53
N THR A 135 -13.23 16.77 0.38
CA THR A 135 -14.09 17.94 0.23
C THR A 135 -15.50 17.52 -0.19
N LYS A 136 -16.51 18.07 0.48
CA LYS A 136 -17.92 17.85 0.13
C LYS A 136 -18.36 18.81 -0.97
N VAL A 137 -18.94 18.28 -2.03
CA VAL A 137 -19.52 19.02 -3.16
C VAL A 137 -21.00 18.69 -3.33
N ASP A 138 -21.73 19.47 -4.13
CA ASP A 138 -23.13 19.17 -4.48
C ASP A 138 -23.23 17.82 -5.20
N LYS A 139 -23.94 16.87 -4.60
CA LYS A 139 -24.16 15.51 -5.14
C LYS A 139 -24.82 15.51 -6.54
N ARG A 140 -25.53 16.58 -6.90
CA ARG A 140 -26.15 16.69 -8.23
C ARG A 140 -25.10 16.77 -9.33
N LYS A 141 -23.95 17.39 -9.06
CA LYS A 141 -22.84 17.55 -10.02
C LYS A 141 -22.12 16.22 -10.29
N LEU A 142 -22.20 15.26 -9.35
CA LEU A 142 -21.59 13.94 -9.45
C LEU A 142 -22.39 12.91 -10.28
N ARG A 143 -23.52 13.30 -10.88
CA ARG A 143 -24.37 12.36 -11.64
C ARG A 143 -23.76 11.92 -12.97
N LYS A 144 -22.93 12.75 -13.59
CA LYS A 144 -22.35 12.51 -14.93
C LYS A 144 -20.83 12.53 -14.93
N VAL A 145 -20.22 13.14 -13.94
CA VAL A 145 -18.77 13.29 -13.79
C VAL A 145 -18.35 12.70 -12.46
N ASN A 146 -17.35 11.83 -12.48
CA ASN A 146 -16.79 11.27 -11.25
C ASN A 146 -15.83 12.27 -10.60
N LEU A 147 -15.83 12.32 -9.26
CA LEU A 147 -14.85 13.07 -8.49
C LEU A 147 -14.00 12.10 -7.71
N HIS A 148 -12.69 12.09 -7.99
CA HIS A 148 -11.72 11.23 -7.35
C HIS A 148 -10.69 12.04 -6.58
N HIS A 149 -10.11 11.42 -5.56
CA HIS A 149 -9.02 12.01 -4.79
C HIS A 149 -7.88 11.00 -4.62
N LEU A 150 -6.65 11.49 -4.83
CA LEU A 150 -5.42 10.78 -4.54
C LEU A 150 -4.63 11.60 -3.52
N SER A 151 -4.19 10.99 -2.42
CA SER A 151 -3.22 11.66 -1.55
C SER A 151 -1.81 11.58 -2.16
N TRP A 152 -0.96 12.57 -1.88
CA TRP A 152 0.46 12.50 -2.25
C TRP A 152 1.13 11.25 -1.69
N SER A 153 0.75 10.82 -0.50
CA SER A 153 1.23 9.54 0.08
C SER A 153 0.84 8.32 -0.76
N GLN A 154 -0.35 8.33 -1.38
CA GLN A 154 -0.79 7.26 -2.29
C GLN A 154 -0.05 7.32 -3.62
N VAL A 155 0.12 8.52 -4.19
CA VAL A 155 0.90 8.75 -5.42
C VAL A 155 2.34 8.25 -5.26
N LEU A 156 2.97 8.60 -4.14
CA LEU A 156 4.32 8.13 -3.79
C LEU A 156 4.37 6.62 -3.56
N ALA A 157 3.40 6.06 -2.82
CA ALA A 157 3.35 4.62 -2.58
C ALA A 157 3.24 3.83 -3.90
N GLU A 158 2.42 4.28 -4.84
CA GLU A 158 2.27 3.66 -6.15
C GLU A 158 3.56 3.77 -7.00
N ALA A 159 4.27 4.90 -6.91
CA ALA A 159 5.57 5.07 -7.59
C ALA A 159 6.62 4.07 -7.08
N VAL A 160 6.73 3.92 -5.76
CA VAL A 160 7.66 2.95 -5.14
C VAL A 160 7.26 1.52 -5.49
N MET A 161 5.97 1.19 -5.38
CA MET A 161 5.45 -0.14 -5.75
C MET A 161 5.76 -0.49 -7.20
N GLN A 162 5.57 0.47 -8.11
CA GLN A 162 5.85 0.25 -9.53
C GLN A 162 7.34 0.06 -9.77
N LYS A 163 8.19 0.94 -9.20
CA LYS A 163 9.64 0.92 -9.45
C LYS A 163 10.33 -0.28 -8.82
N GLU A 164 10.09 -0.54 -7.53
CA GLU A 164 10.90 -1.47 -6.74
C GLU A 164 10.36 -2.91 -6.78
N PHE A 165 9.04 -3.11 -7.02
CA PHE A 165 8.42 -4.43 -6.87
C PHE A 165 7.77 -4.96 -8.14
N ARG A 166 7.03 -4.13 -8.90
CA ARG A 166 6.42 -4.56 -10.17
C ARG A 166 7.38 -4.46 -11.34
N GLY A 167 8.36 -3.56 -11.22
CA GLY A 167 9.34 -3.27 -12.24
C GLY A 167 8.86 -2.28 -13.30
N VAL A 168 9.82 -1.64 -13.95
CA VAL A 168 9.65 -0.80 -15.14
C VAL A 168 10.58 -1.38 -16.19
N ALA A 169 10.03 -1.74 -17.35
CA ALA A 169 10.79 -2.48 -18.37
C ALA A 169 11.96 -1.69 -18.95
N ASP A 170 11.79 -0.37 -19.09
CA ASP A 170 12.79 0.54 -19.64
C ASP A 170 13.62 1.15 -18.50
N PRO A 171 14.96 1.02 -18.52
CA PRO A 171 15.84 1.56 -17.47
C PRO A 171 15.78 3.08 -17.33
N ASP A 172 15.62 3.81 -18.44
CA ASP A 172 15.53 5.27 -18.42
C ASP A 172 14.22 5.71 -17.79
N GLN A 173 13.13 5.01 -18.09
CA GLN A 173 11.82 5.24 -17.42
C GLN A 173 11.88 4.87 -15.92
N ALA A 174 12.58 3.79 -15.56
CA ALA A 174 12.80 3.44 -14.15
C ALA A 174 13.60 4.52 -13.40
N TRP A 175 14.60 5.11 -14.08
CA TRP A 175 15.36 6.24 -13.53
C TRP A 175 14.48 7.48 -13.36
N ILE A 176 13.68 7.84 -14.37
CA ILE A 176 12.73 8.96 -14.33
C ILE A 176 11.75 8.80 -13.17
N LEU A 177 11.21 7.58 -12.97
CA LEU A 177 10.32 7.28 -11.84
C LEU A 177 11.05 7.42 -10.50
N GLY A 178 12.33 7.03 -10.42
CA GLY A 178 13.19 7.25 -9.27
C GLY A 178 13.40 8.72 -8.94
N GLU A 179 13.52 9.59 -9.95
CA GLU A 179 13.61 11.04 -9.77
C GLU A 179 12.30 11.64 -9.21
N LEU A 180 11.14 11.16 -9.66
CA LEU A 180 9.86 11.56 -9.09
C LEU A 180 9.74 11.15 -7.60
N ILE A 181 10.12 9.90 -7.27
CA ILE A 181 10.13 9.42 -5.87
C ILE A 181 10.99 10.34 -5.02
N ARG A 182 12.22 10.59 -5.45
CA ARG A 182 13.18 11.46 -4.75
C ARG A 182 12.67 12.89 -4.60
N TYR A 183 11.99 13.42 -5.63
CA TYR A 183 11.36 14.74 -5.58
C TYR A 183 10.23 14.77 -4.54
N LEU A 184 9.32 13.78 -4.56
CA LEU A 184 8.18 13.74 -3.64
C LEU A 184 8.59 13.51 -2.17
N GLU A 185 9.67 12.79 -1.92
CA GLU A 185 10.24 12.59 -0.57
C GLU A 185 11.00 13.81 -0.04
N HIS A 186 11.31 14.76 -0.89
CA HIS A 186 12.00 15.98 -0.47
C HIS A 186 11.04 16.94 0.21
N SER A 187 11.42 17.51 1.38
CA SER A 187 10.58 18.40 2.19
C SER A 187 10.04 19.63 1.46
N ARG A 188 10.75 20.10 0.43
CA ARG A 188 10.33 21.25 -0.40
C ARG A 188 9.38 20.89 -1.54
N SER A 189 9.07 19.62 -1.74
CA SER A 189 8.13 19.22 -2.80
C SER A 189 6.70 19.68 -2.52
N GLY A 190 6.36 19.87 -1.23
CA GLY A 190 5.01 20.12 -0.78
C GLY A 190 4.15 18.88 -0.64
N ALA A 191 4.67 17.71 -1.04
CA ALA A 191 4.07 16.41 -0.70
C ALA A 191 4.47 16.08 0.74
N LEU A 192 3.63 16.47 1.69
CA LEU A 192 3.92 16.29 3.11
C LEU A 192 3.57 14.89 3.58
N GLU A 193 4.37 14.35 4.49
CA GLU A 193 3.99 13.20 5.29
C GLU A 193 2.86 13.55 6.25
N PHE A 194 2.16 12.52 6.76
CA PHE A 194 1.19 12.70 7.82
C PHE A 194 1.91 13.15 9.12
N ASP A 195 1.75 14.39 9.49
CA ASP A 195 2.56 15.06 10.52
C ASP A 195 1.78 15.73 11.65
N ASP A 196 0.45 15.80 11.59
CA ASP A 196 -0.38 16.51 12.56
C ASP A 196 -1.72 15.81 12.83
N MET A 197 -2.08 15.70 14.12
CA MET A 197 -3.38 15.16 14.57
C MET A 197 -4.51 16.19 14.55
N GLY A 198 -4.24 17.42 14.10
CA GLY A 198 -5.18 18.53 14.03
C GLY A 198 -5.22 19.39 15.32
N GLU A 199 -5.64 20.63 15.13
CA GLU A 199 -5.70 21.64 16.20
C GLU A 199 -6.43 21.14 17.47
N PRO A 200 -7.59 20.44 17.39
CA PRO A 200 -8.32 19.98 18.55
C PRO A 200 -7.65 18.84 19.34
N TRP A 201 -6.54 18.29 18.87
CA TRP A 201 -5.91 17.13 19.49
C TRP A 201 -5.69 17.27 20.99
N THR A 202 -5.09 18.39 21.43
CA THR A 202 -4.73 18.58 22.83
C THR A 202 -5.97 18.65 23.72
N SER A 203 -6.98 19.42 23.34
CA SER A 203 -8.21 19.58 24.12
C SER A 203 -9.01 18.26 24.21
N VAL A 204 -9.10 17.51 23.11
CA VAL A 204 -9.80 16.21 23.09
C VAL A 204 -9.05 15.18 23.95
N ARG A 205 -7.73 15.07 23.79
CA ARG A 205 -6.88 14.17 24.60
C ARG A 205 -7.05 14.47 26.12
N ASP A 206 -6.97 15.74 26.50
CA ASP A 206 -7.07 16.14 27.91
C ASP A 206 -8.46 15.88 28.48
N ALA A 207 -9.52 16.09 27.70
CA ALA A 207 -10.88 15.73 28.07
C ALA A 207 -11.08 14.22 28.23
N VAL A 208 -10.43 13.40 27.38
CA VAL A 208 -10.42 11.93 27.55
C VAL A 208 -9.73 11.53 28.85
N ALA A 209 -8.54 12.10 29.13
CA ALA A 209 -7.78 11.81 30.35
C ALA A 209 -8.55 12.22 31.61
N ALA A 210 -9.28 13.34 31.58
CA ALA A 210 -10.13 13.79 32.65
C ALA A 210 -11.48 13.05 32.78
N GLY A 211 -11.83 12.20 31.79
CA GLY A 211 -13.13 11.50 31.78
C GLY A 211 -14.33 12.41 31.51
N THR A 212 -14.12 13.60 30.93
CA THR A 212 -15.13 14.63 30.70
C THR A 212 -15.60 14.73 29.25
N LEU A 213 -15.00 13.97 28.33
CA LEU A 213 -15.30 14.01 26.90
C LEU A 213 -16.75 13.59 26.61
N ARG A 214 -17.47 14.41 25.83
CA ARG A 214 -18.83 14.14 25.35
C ARG A 214 -18.86 14.05 23.83
N SER A 215 -19.71 13.21 23.28
CA SER A 215 -19.82 13.01 21.82
C SER A 215 -20.18 14.27 21.02
N THR A 216 -20.70 15.30 21.71
CA THR A 216 -21.04 16.61 21.13
C THR A 216 -19.89 17.62 21.16
N ASP A 217 -18.75 17.29 21.79
CA ASP A 217 -17.65 18.21 21.94
C ASP A 217 -17.01 18.51 20.58
N LYS A 218 -16.68 19.79 20.40
CA LYS A 218 -16.02 20.25 19.17
C LYS A 218 -14.65 19.60 19.03
N GLY A 219 -14.29 19.24 17.82
CA GLY A 219 -12.99 18.68 17.50
C GLY A 219 -12.89 17.16 17.56
N ILE A 220 -13.84 16.42 18.17
CA ILE A 220 -13.82 14.95 18.17
C ILE A 220 -13.82 14.40 16.75
N ALA A 221 -14.69 14.93 15.90
CA ALA A 221 -14.79 14.49 14.50
C ALA A 221 -13.45 14.64 13.76
N THR A 222 -12.73 15.74 14.03
CA THR A 222 -11.38 15.96 13.45
C THR A 222 -10.38 14.94 13.97
N VAL A 223 -10.32 14.70 15.28
CA VAL A 223 -9.37 13.75 15.88
C VAL A 223 -9.64 12.32 15.39
N VAL A 224 -10.90 11.92 15.31
CA VAL A 224 -11.31 10.61 14.78
C VAL A 224 -10.94 10.45 13.31
N ALA A 225 -11.22 11.45 12.49
CA ALA A 225 -10.85 11.43 11.07
C ALA A 225 -9.32 11.39 10.88
N ARG A 226 -8.57 12.12 11.70
CA ARG A 226 -7.10 12.10 11.69
C ARG A 226 -6.53 10.76 12.15
N PHE A 227 -7.16 10.07 13.09
CA PHE A 227 -6.75 8.73 13.47
C PHE A 227 -6.93 7.72 12.33
N ASP A 228 -8.07 7.73 11.65
CA ASP A 228 -8.29 6.86 10.47
C ASP A 228 -7.33 7.22 9.33
N ALA A 229 -7.05 8.50 9.10
CA ALA A 229 -6.04 8.96 8.13
C ALA A 229 -4.63 8.46 8.51
N LEU A 230 -4.28 8.47 9.80
CA LEU A 230 -3.01 7.91 10.30
C LEU A 230 -2.92 6.41 10.04
N LEU A 231 -3.97 5.64 10.28
CA LEU A 231 -3.99 4.20 9.98
C LEU A 231 -3.81 3.94 8.48
N ARG A 232 -4.42 4.76 7.62
CA ARG A 232 -4.24 4.66 6.18
C ARG A 232 -2.82 5.03 5.76
N PHE A 233 -2.25 6.08 6.32
CA PHE A 233 -0.85 6.46 6.11
C PHE A 233 0.10 5.34 6.54
N ALA A 234 -0.11 4.75 7.73
CA ALA A 234 0.66 3.62 8.22
C ALA A 234 0.58 2.41 7.27
N SER A 235 -0.63 2.13 6.75
CA SER A 235 -0.83 1.06 5.76
C SER A 235 -0.07 1.32 4.47
N LEU A 236 -0.13 2.53 3.91
CA LEU A 236 0.62 2.92 2.71
C LEU A 236 2.14 2.83 2.93
N SER A 237 2.62 3.30 4.09
CA SER A 237 4.03 3.24 4.47
C SER A 237 4.53 1.80 4.61
N LEU A 238 3.75 0.95 5.29
CA LEU A 238 4.07 -0.47 5.44
C LEU A 238 4.03 -1.19 4.10
N GLY A 239 3.03 -0.92 3.25
CA GLY A 239 2.91 -1.47 1.90
C GLY A 239 4.11 -1.15 1.02
N ARG A 240 4.61 0.08 1.06
CA ARG A 240 5.85 0.48 0.34
C ARG A 240 7.07 -0.36 0.74
N ARG A 241 7.20 -0.71 2.03
CA ARG A 241 8.33 -1.53 2.51
C ARG A 241 8.19 -2.99 2.15
N LEU A 242 6.95 -3.50 2.15
CA LEU A 242 6.67 -4.92 1.94
C LEU A 242 6.44 -5.29 0.47
N GLY A 243 6.28 -4.32 -0.41
CA GLY A 243 5.99 -4.57 -1.81
C GLY A 243 4.59 -5.15 -2.07
N THR A 244 3.65 -4.92 -1.15
CA THR A 244 2.30 -5.48 -1.23
C THR A 244 1.24 -4.46 -0.84
N GLU A 245 0.00 -4.68 -1.25
CA GLU A 245 -1.11 -3.81 -0.90
C GLU A 245 -1.55 -4.03 0.55
N VAL A 246 -1.24 -3.09 1.42
CA VAL A 246 -1.66 -3.07 2.82
C VAL A 246 -2.79 -2.05 2.98
N VAL A 247 -3.89 -2.47 3.61
CA VAL A 247 -5.09 -1.62 3.72
C VAL A 247 -5.70 -1.66 5.13
N PRO A 248 -6.29 -0.54 5.59
CA PRO A 248 -7.14 -0.57 6.78
C PRO A 248 -8.34 -1.49 6.58
N VAL A 249 -8.75 -2.18 7.63
CA VAL A 249 -9.91 -3.07 7.60
C VAL A 249 -11.15 -2.28 7.99
N LEU A 250 -12.10 -2.23 7.07
CA LEU A 250 -13.40 -1.61 7.26
C LEU A 250 -14.49 -2.64 6.96
N THR A 251 -15.61 -2.55 7.67
CA THR A 251 -16.78 -3.37 7.37
C THR A 251 -17.45 -2.92 6.07
N ARG A 252 -18.23 -3.78 5.44
CA ARG A 252 -18.99 -3.42 4.22
C ARG A 252 -19.92 -2.22 4.43
N LYS A 253 -20.47 -2.07 5.64
CA LYS A 253 -21.32 -0.94 6.01
C LYS A 253 -20.53 0.36 6.12
N GLU A 254 -19.35 0.34 6.74
CA GLU A 254 -18.45 1.50 6.85
C GLU A 254 -17.90 1.94 5.51
N LEU A 255 -17.65 0.98 4.59
CA LEU A 255 -17.25 1.30 3.20
C LEU A 255 -18.38 1.99 2.43
N ALA A 256 -19.63 1.55 2.61
CA ALA A 256 -20.79 2.14 1.96
C ALA A 256 -21.19 3.49 2.59
N GLU A 257 -21.04 3.61 3.92
CA GLU A 257 -21.41 4.80 4.70
C GLU A 257 -20.29 5.15 5.69
N PRO A 258 -19.29 5.93 5.27
CA PRO A 258 -18.13 6.29 6.09
C PRO A 258 -18.47 7.00 7.41
N ALA A 259 -19.64 7.64 7.50
CA ALA A 259 -20.13 8.27 8.72
C ALA A 259 -20.29 7.26 9.88
N LEU A 260 -20.61 5.99 9.58
CA LEU A 260 -20.75 4.94 10.59
C LEU A 260 -19.41 4.65 11.27
N ARG A 261 -18.30 4.66 10.51
CA ARG A 261 -16.95 4.50 11.06
C ARG A 261 -16.60 5.62 12.02
N ALA A 262 -16.81 6.87 11.61
CA ALA A 262 -16.57 8.05 12.46
C ALA A 262 -17.44 8.01 13.74
N GLN A 263 -18.70 7.61 13.60
CA GLN A 263 -19.61 7.46 14.75
C GLN A 263 -19.14 6.37 15.71
N SER A 264 -18.74 5.20 15.20
CA SER A 264 -18.24 4.08 16.00
C SER A 264 -16.98 4.48 16.79
N LEU A 265 -16.00 5.14 16.14
CA LEU A 265 -14.80 5.63 16.82
C LEU A 265 -15.10 6.72 17.85
N THR A 266 -16.03 7.62 17.53
CA THR A 266 -16.48 8.65 18.50
C THR A 266 -17.08 8.00 19.76
N GLN A 267 -17.95 7.02 19.58
CA GLN A 267 -18.55 6.28 20.70
C GLN A 267 -17.48 5.54 21.52
N GLN A 268 -16.55 4.86 20.86
CA GLN A 268 -15.44 4.17 21.51
C GLN A 268 -14.57 5.14 22.30
N LEU A 269 -14.18 6.27 21.70
CA LEU A 269 -13.36 7.29 22.37
C LEU A 269 -14.05 7.86 23.61
N CYS A 270 -15.33 8.17 23.52
CA CYS A 270 -16.10 8.68 24.66
C CYS A 270 -16.29 7.62 25.77
N ALA A 271 -16.60 6.39 25.41
CA ALA A 271 -16.89 5.33 26.38
C ALA A 271 -15.62 4.81 27.08
N THR A 272 -14.59 4.49 26.32
CA THR A 272 -13.38 3.79 26.82
C THR A 272 -12.12 4.63 26.81
N GLY A 273 -12.11 5.78 26.15
CA GLY A 273 -10.90 6.58 25.90
C GLY A 273 -9.97 5.99 24.86
N GLN A 274 -10.46 5.07 24.04
CA GLN A 274 -9.67 4.32 23.08
C GLN A 274 -10.03 4.66 21.64
N LEU A 275 -9.01 4.62 20.77
CA LEU A 275 -9.15 4.64 19.33
C LEU A 275 -8.55 3.35 18.79
N SER A 276 -9.33 2.56 18.06
CA SER A 276 -8.86 1.27 17.51
C SER A 276 -9.11 1.16 16.02
N GLY A 277 -8.21 0.44 15.35
CA GLY A 277 -8.37 0.04 13.98
C GLY A 277 -7.55 -1.19 13.64
N ALA A 278 -7.90 -1.85 12.55
CA ALA A 278 -7.22 -3.03 12.08
C ALA A 278 -6.61 -2.76 10.69
N ILE A 279 -5.47 -3.38 10.43
CA ILE A 279 -4.74 -3.32 9.17
C ILE A 279 -4.61 -4.75 8.64
N ARG A 280 -4.99 -4.95 7.38
CA ARG A 280 -4.79 -6.21 6.67
C ARG A 280 -3.50 -6.13 5.87
N ILE A 281 -2.61 -7.06 6.18
CA ILE A 281 -1.35 -7.28 5.49
C ILE A 281 -1.48 -8.63 4.80
N PRO A 282 -1.27 -8.74 3.49
CA PRO A 282 -1.29 -10.02 2.79
C PRO A 282 -0.30 -11.03 3.38
N ASP A 283 -0.60 -12.30 3.26
CA ASP A 283 0.25 -13.43 3.68
C ASP A 283 0.58 -13.49 5.18
N THR A 284 -0.18 -12.77 6.03
CA THR A 284 -0.08 -12.87 7.50
C THR A 284 -1.20 -13.73 8.09
N VAL A 285 -0.97 -14.26 9.28
CA VAL A 285 -1.91 -15.18 9.99
C VAL A 285 -3.21 -14.53 10.41
N GLY A 286 -3.24 -13.18 10.51
CA GLY A 286 -4.39 -12.42 10.96
C GLY A 286 -4.21 -10.93 10.72
N GLN A 287 -5.20 -10.15 11.13
CA GLN A 287 -5.18 -8.70 11.02
C GLN A 287 -4.33 -8.11 12.16
N LEU A 288 -3.51 -7.12 11.85
CA LEU A 288 -2.84 -6.30 12.86
C LEU A 288 -3.84 -5.30 13.42
N VAL A 289 -4.21 -5.46 14.68
CA VAL A 289 -5.11 -4.53 15.39
C VAL A 289 -4.29 -3.57 16.23
N VAL A 290 -4.54 -2.27 16.05
CA VAL A 290 -3.88 -1.18 16.78
C VAL A 290 -4.91 -0.52 17.68
N THR A 291 -4.59 -0.37 18.95
CA THR A 291 -5.43 0.33 19.93
C THR A 291 -4.60 1.37 20.66
N ALA A 292 -4.96 2.64 20.49
CA ALA A 292 -4.43 3.76 21.26
C ALA A 292 -5.37 4.04 22.44
N ASP A 293 -4.92 3.80 23.65
CA ASP A 293 -5.63 4.10 24.88
C ASP A 293 -5.08 5.40 25.47
N LEU A 294 -5.86 6.48 25.32
CA LEU A 294 -5.49 7.81 25.78
C LEU A 294 -5.61 7.98 27.29
N ARG A 295 -6.38 7.13 27.98
CA ARG A 295 -6.49 7.16 29.45
C ARG A 295 -5.29 6.51 30.12
N SER A 296 -4.89 5.33 29.63
CA SER A 296 -3.72 4.61 30.15
C SER A 296 -2.39 5.10 29.57
N GLY A 297 -2.41 5.93 28.51
CA GLY A 297 -1.22 6.39 27.81
C GLY A 297 -0.45 5.24 27.14
N ARG A 298 -1.15 4.25 26.58
CA ARG A 298 -0.54 3.08 25.96
C ARG A 298 -1.06 2.87 24.54
N VAL A 299 -0.18 2.43 23.67
CA VAL A 299 -0.54 1.83 22.38
C VAL A 299 -0.32 0.33 22.46
N THR A 300 -1.30 -0.43 22.02
CA THR A 300 -1.25 -1.89 21.97
C THR A 300 -1.48 -2.35 20.53
N CYS A 301 -0.57 -3.16 20.02
CA CYS A 301 -0.73 -3.90 18.78
C CYS A 301 -0.97 -5.38 19.11
N HIS A 302 -1.93 -6.01 18.43
CA HIS A 302 -2.17 -7.45 18.60
C HIS A 302 -2.60 -8.12 17.28
N VAL A 303 -2.43 -9.42 17.27
CA VAL A 303 -2.96 -10.33 16.24
C VAL A 303 -3.63 -11.52 16.89
N ASP A 304 -4.76 -11.92 16.32
CA ASP A 304 -5.43 -13.17 16.65
C ASP A 304 -5.08 -14.23 15.61
N LEU A 305 -4.76 -15.44 16.06
CA LEU A 305 -4.44 -16.57 15.20
C LEU A 305 -5.05 -17.87 15.71
N ASP A 306 -5.45 -18.72 14.77
CA ASP A 306 -6.00 -20.04 15.10
C ASP A 306 -4.92 -20.95 15.68
N ALA A 307 -5.28 -21.72 16.71
CA ALA A 307 -4.42 -22.75 17.24
C ALA A 307 -4.41 -23.98 16.31
N PRO A 308 -3.36 -24.84 16.38
CA PRO A 308 -3.36 -26.13 15.71
C PRO A 308 -4.62 -26.93 16.03
N ARG A 309 -5.23 -27.53 15.01
CA ARG A 309 -6.43 -28.35 15.19
C ARG A 309 -6.13 -29.71 15.81
N GLU A 310 -4.87 -30.14 15.74
CA GLU A 310 -4.39 -31.42 16.23
C GLU A 310 -3.43 -31.24 17.40
N GLY A 311 -3.29 -32.28 18.20
CA GLY A 311 -2.36 -32.31 19.33
C GLY A 311 -2.98 -31.86 20.66
N ARG A 312 -2.28 -32.20 21.74
CA ARG A 312 -2.65 -31.83 23.13
C ARG A 312 -2.47 -30.32 23.32
N ALA A 313 -3.13 -29.76 24.34
CA ALA A 313 -3.03 -28.35 24.70
C ALA A 313 -1.56 -27.85 24.80
N THR A 314 -0.70 -28.61 25.45
CA THR A 314 0.73 -28.26 25.58
C THR A 314 1.44 -28.21 24.21
N THR A 315 1.10 -29.12 23.29
CA THR A 315 1.67 -29.14 21.92
C THR A 315 1.28 -27.87 21.15
N ARG A 316 0.03 -27.41 21.31
CA ARG A 316 -0.48 -26.17 20.69
C ARG A 316 0.24 -24.94 21.22
N VAL A 317 0.44 -24.83 22.55
CA VAL A 317 1.19 -23.74 23.16
C VAL A 317 2.65 -23.75 22.71
N ASN A 318 3.30 -24.91 22.73
CA ASN A 318 4.69 -25.04 22.28
C ASN A 318 4.87 -24.73 20.78
N TRP A 319 3.86 -25.01 19.95
CA TRP A 319 3.84 -24.61 18.56
C TRP A 319 3.89 -23.07 18.41
N LEU A 320 3.09 -22.34 19.16
CA LEU A 320 3.10 -20.87 19.15
C LEU A 320 4.44 -20.34 19.70
N ALA A 321 4.90 -20.84 20.85
CA ALA A 321 6.14 -20.37 21.47
C ALA A 321 7.38 -20.51 20.55
N ARG A 322 7.41 -21.58 19.75
CA ARG A 322 8.49 -21.78 18.74
C ARG A 322 8.47 -20.76 17.62
N GLN A 323 7.29 -20.29 17.19
CA GLN A 323 7.18 -19.25 16.16
C GLN A 323 7.59 -17.87 16.69
N LEU A 324 7.29 -17.62 17.97
CA LEU A 324 7.60 -16.37 18.65
C LEU A 324 9.05 -16.29 19.19
N LYS A 325 9.99 -17.02 18.61
CA LYS A 325 11.40 -17.06 19.10
C LYS A 325 12.08 -15.68 19.13
N ASN A 326 11.76 -14.81 18.14
CA ASN A 326 12.32 -13.48 18.01
C ASN A 326 11.47 -12.39 18.68
N ALA A 327 10.25 -12.74 19.13
CA ALA A 327 9.36 -11.79 19.78
C ALA A 327 9.89 -11.38 21.17
N PRO A 328 9.62 -10.13 21.61
CA PRO A 328 10.08 -9.64 22.90
C PRO A 328 9.45 -10.42 24.06
N ASP A 329 10.22 -10.67 25.11
CA ASP A 329 9.80 -11.41 26.30
C ASP A 329 8.60 -10.79 27.02
N ILE A 330 8.42 -9.48 26.85
CA ILE A 330 7.29 -8.73 27.40
C ILE A 330 6.00 -8.84 26.57
N ALA A 331 6.03 -9.51 25.40
CA ALA A 331 4.83 -9.78 24.63
C ALA A 331 3.84 -10.59 25.49
N ARG A 332 2.56 -10.21 25.43
CA ARG A 332 1.47 -10.90 26.13
C ARG A 332 0.88 -11.94 25.20
N VAL A 333 0.72 -13.14 25.70
CA VAL A 333 0.04 -14.24 25.01
C VAL A 333 -1.25 -14.56 25.74
N GLU A 334 -2.37 -14.51 25.04
CA GLU A 334 -3.69 -14.89 25.55
C GLU A 334 -4.16 -16.17 24.85
N CYS A 335 -4.80 -17.04 25.62
CA CYS A 335 -5.34 -18.31 25.16
C CYS A 335 -6.85 -18.28 25.16
N PHE A 336 -7.48 -18.75 24.07
CA PHE A 336 -8.92 -18.85 23.93
C PHE A 336 -9.32 -20.31 23.75
N THR A 337 -10.16 -20.82 24.68
CA THR A 337 -10.66 -22.18 24.63
C THR A 337 -12.05 -22.25 24.00
N ALA A 338 -12.44 -23.45 23.56
CA ALA A 338 -13.78 -23.71 23.05
C ALA A 338 -14.84 -23.32 24.08
N HIS A 339 -15.94 -22.72 23.62
CA HIS A 339 -17.08 -22.26 24.40
C HIS A 339 -16.77 -21.20 25.47
N SER A 340 -15.60 -20.56 25.42
CA SER A 340 -15.27 -19.41 26.26
C SER A 340 -15.69 -18.10 25.60
N ARG A 341 -16.26 -17.15 26.36
CA ARG A 341 -16.60 -15.80 25.88
C ARG A 341 -15.42 -14.82 25.89
N GLY A 342 -14.27 -15.23 26.40
CA GLY A 342 -13.09 -14.38 26.53
C GLY A 342 -11.82 -15.21 26.64
N SER A 343 -10.72 -14.54 26.90
CA SER A 343 -9.44 -15.18 27.19
C SER A 343 -9.56 -16.07 28.43
N SER A 344 -9.13 -17.34 28.32
CA SER A 344 -9.10 -18.30 29.41
C SER A 344 -7.85 -18.19 30.28
N ALA A 345 -6.73 -17.76 29.67
CA ALA A 345 -5.47 -17.49 30.35
C ALA A 345 -4.69 -16.41 29.57
N ALA A 346 -3.88 -15.66 30.28
CA ALA A 346 -3.02 -14.64 29.68
C ALA A 346 -1.74 -14.47 30.48
N GLU A 347 -0.58 -14.58 29.80
CA GLU A 347 0.73 -14.51 30.41
C GLU A 347 1.76 -13.81 29.51
N LEU A 348 2.88 -13.41 30.10
CA LEU A 348 4.01 -12.89 29.35
C LEU A 348 4.73 -14.01 28.61
N LEU A 349 5.23 -13.72 27.41
CA LEU A 349 5.90 -14.70 26.56
C LEU A 349 7.09 -15.36 27.27
N ARG A 350 7.87 -14.62 28.08
CA ARG A 350 8.94 -15.21 28.90
C ARG A 350 8.45 -16.36 29.76
N THR A 351 7.34 -16.17 30.47
CA THR A 351 6.73 -17.20 31.34
C THR A 351 6.21 -18.38 30.51
N VAL A 352 5.61 -18.10 29.36
CA VAL A 352 5.13 -19.15 28.43
C VAL A 352 6.28 -19.97 27.86
N ARG A 353 7.44 -19.37 27.58
CA ARG A 353 8.65 -20.08 27.11
C ARG A 353 9.22 -21.01 28.18
N GLU A 354 9.24 -20.55 29.44
CA GLU A 354 9.70 -21.34 30.58
C GLU A 354 8.71 -22.43 30.97
N THR A 355 7.43 -22.11 31.02
CA THR A 355 6.37 -23.00 31.50
C THR A 355 5.15 -22.91 30.60
N PRO A 356 5.10 -23.63 29.46
CA PRO A 356 3.96 -23.58 28.54
C PRO A 356 2.61 -23.93 29.16
N ALA A 357 2.61 -24.72 30.24
CA ALA A 357 1.42 -25.14 30.96
C ALA A 357 0.64 -23.98 31.61
N VAL A 358 1.26 -22.82 31.84
CA VAL A 358 0.63 -21.65 32.45
C VAL A 358 -0.58 -21.13 31.65
N LEU A 359 -0.61 -21.36 30.32
CA LEU A 359 -1.75 -21.01 29.46
C LEU A 359 -2.86 -22.08 29.44
N ILE A 360 -2.69 -23.21 30.14
CA ILE A 360 -3.62 -24.32 30.13
C ILE A 360 -4.37 -24.34 31.46
N THR A 361 -5.48 -23.61 31.53
CA THR A 361 -6.33 -23.56 32.74
C THR A 361 -7.18 -24.81 32.96
N ASP A 362 -7.56 -25.48 31.88
CA ASP A 362 -8.33 -26.73 31.88
C ASP A 362 -7.83 -27.62 30.72
N PRO A 363 -7.13 -28.74 31.08
CA PRO A 363 -6.60 -29.67 30.06
C PRO A 363 -7.68 -30.35 29.22
N ALA A 364 -8.94 -30.40 29.71
CA ALA A 364 -10.07 -30.99 29.00
C ALA A 364 -10.63 -30.06 27.91
N LYS A 365 -10.37 -28.76 27.98
CA LYS A 365 -10.87 -27.79 27.03
C LYS A 365 -9.89 -27.61 25.87
N GLU A 366 -10.45 -27.65 24.67
CA GLU A 366 -9.68 -27.43 23.44
C GLU A 366 -9.28 -25.95 23.31
N ILE A 367 -7.98 -25.69 23.11
CA ILE A 367 -7.48 -24.35 22.74
C ILE A 367 -7.81 -24.13 21.28
N ARG A 368 -8.53 -23.05 20.96
CA ARG A 368 -8.97 -22.71 19.62
C ARG A 368 -8.17 -21.60 18.96
N ALA A 369 -7.77 -20.62 19.75
CA ALA A 369 -7.03 -19.47 19.24
C ALA A 369 -6.07 -18.91 20.29
N PHE A 370 -5.14 -18.14 19.79
CA PHE A 370 -4.25 -17.32 20.60
C PHE A 370 -4.34 -15.86 20.16
N ARG A 371 -4.09 -14.95 21.09
CA ARG A 371 -3.79 -13.55 20.82
C ARG A 371 -2.37 -13.27 21.27
N VAL A 372 -1.60 -12.66 20.42
CA VAL A 372 -0.26 -12.14 20.75
C VAL A 372 -0.31 -10.62 20.68
N ALA A 373 0.09 -9.96 21.76
CA ALA A 373 0.02 -8.51 21.88
C ALA A 373 1.32 -7.93 22.40
N THR A 374 1.70 -6.76 21.91
CA THR A 374 2.74 -5.90 22.50
C THR A 374 2.15 -4.56 22.87
N SER A 375 2.68 -3.94 23.91
CA SER A 375 2.23 -2.62 24.35
C SER A 375 3.44 -1.73 24.62
N SER A 376 3.35 -0.47 24.17
CA SER A 376 4.36 0.56 24.40
C SER A 376 3.71 1.86 24.89
N THR A 377 4.55 2.83 25.29
CA THR A 377 4.07 4.14 25.73
C THR A 377 3.52 4.93 24.55
N LEU A 378 2.32 5.49 24.74
CA LEU A 378 1.68 6.37 23.76
C LEU A 378 2.22 7.79 23.90
N GLY A 379 2.62 8.40 22.77
CA GLY A 379 2.99 9.80 22.73
C GLY A 379 1.79 10.71 22.87
N THR A 380 2.01 11.93 23.37
CA THR A 380 0.95 12.90 23.64
C THR A 380 1.01 14.15 22.76
N LYS A 381 2.13 14.42 22.11
CA LYS A 381 2.30 15.59 21.23
C LYS A 381 1.49 15.46 19.95
N ARG A 382 0.96 16.55 19.47
CA ARG A 382 0.11 16.65 18.28
C ARG A 382 0.85 16.34 16.98
N GLY A 383 2.07 16.87 16.82
CA GLY A 383 2.89 16.73 15.61
C GLY A 383 3.78 15.49 15.61
N ARG A 384 4.94 15.57 14.93
CA ARG A 384 5.96 14.52 14.81
C ARG A 384 7.10 14.71 15.82
N GLY A 385 7.91 13.68 15.97
CA GLY A 385 9.12 13.65 16.78
C GLY A 385 8.94 12.98 18.15
N ARG A 386 9.96 13.08 18.98
CA ARG A 386 10.00 12.37 20.27
C ARG A 386 8.80 12.71 21.16
N GLY A 387 8.06 11.69 21.56
CA GLY A 387 6.86 11.81 22.38
C GLY A 387 5.61 12.23 21.62
N ALA A 388 5.62 12.14 20.29
CA ALA A 388 4.46 12.40 19.45
C ALA A 388 3.54 11.17 19.38
N PHE A 389 2.23 11.41 19.30
CA PHE A 389 1.22 10.38 19.12
C PHE A 389 1.44 9.59 17.83
N ILE A 390 1.65 10.31 16.73
CA ILE A 390 1.85 9.74 15.40
C ILE A 390 3.03 8.74 15.40
N ASP A 391 4.20 9.19 15.88
CA ASP A 391 5.40 8.35 15.86
C ASP A 391 5.28 7.15 16.80
N SER A 392 4.56 7.28 17.92
CA SER A 392 4.30 6.14 18.80
C SER A 392 3.41 5.09 18.17
N ILE A 393 2.41 5.49 17.37
CA ILE A 393 1.56 4.56 16.62
C ILE A 393 2.34 3.88 15.49
N LEU A 394 3.06 4.66 14.68
CA LEU A 394 3.85 4.12 13.56
C LEU A 394 4.93 3.17 14.07
N GLY A 395 5.68 3.56 15.11
CA GLY A 395 6.70 2.73 15.72
C GLY A 395 6.15 1.43 16.33
N ALA A 396 4.97 1.48 16.97
CA ALA A 396 4.32 0.28 17.50
C ALA A 396 3.90 -0.70 16.39
N ILE A 397 3.34 -0.20 15.28
CA ILE A 397 2.97 -1.00 14.10
C ILE A 397 4.21 -1.66 13.51
N ASP A 398 5.27 -0.87 13.28
CA ASP A 398 6.50 -1.33 12.66
C ASP A 398 7.21 -2.38 13.50
N SER A 399 7.37 -2.14 14.80
CA SER A 399 7.98 -3.10 15.74
C SER A 399 7.15 -4.37 15.84
N PHE A 400 5.83 -4.26 15.96
CA PHE A 400 4.95 -5.43 16.04
C PHE A 400 5.01 -6.30 14.78
N TYR A 401 5.04 -5.68 13.61
CA TYR A 401 5.19 -6.42 12.37
C TYR A 401 6.55 -7.14 12.31
N ALA A 402 7.64 -6.41 12.58
CA ALA A 402 9.00 -6.94 12.45
C ALA A 402 9.34 -8.04 13.49
N GLU A 403 8.84 -7.90 14.73
CA GLU A 403 9.22 -8.75 15.84
C GLU A 403 8.23 -9.89 16.12
N VAL A 404 6.98 -9.75 15.64
CA VAL A 404 5.91 -10.71 15.97
C VAL A 404 5.22 -11.21 14.70
N LEU A 405 4.53 -10.33 13.96
CA LEU A 405 3.56 -10.74 12.94
C LEU A 405 4.23 -11.36 11.72
N GLY A 406 5.39 -10.83 11.30
CA GLY A 406 6.13 -11.29 10.11
C GLY A 406 6.63 -12.74 10.22
N ASP A 407 6.90 -13.23 11.44
CA ASP A 407 7.40 -14.57 11.69
C ASP A 407 6.27 -15.61 11.88
N LEU A 408 5.04 -15.16 12.16
CA LEU A 408 3.90 -16.05 12.43
C LEU A 408 3.37 -16.69 11.13
N LYS A 409 3.15 -17.99 11.17
CA LYS A 409 2.56 -18.77 10.08
C LYS A 409 1.32 -19.52 10.56
N ALA A 410 0.31 -19.57 9.72
CA ALA A 410 -0.87 -20.37 9.99
C ALA A 410 -0.48 -21.86 10.13
N TRP A 411 -1.16 -22.55 11.03
CA TRP A 411 -0.96 -23.98 11.16
C TRP A 411 -1.50 -24.71 9.91
N SER A 412 -0.72 -25.65 9.41
CA SER A 412 -1.13 -26.58 8.37
C SER A 412 -0.88 -28.00 8.84
N ALA A 413 -1.81 -28.92 8.52
CA ALA A 413 -1.62 -30.33 8.78
C ALA A 413 -0.38 -30.85 8.03
N ALA A 414 0.38 -31.72 8.66
CA ALA A 414 1.47 -32.40 7.95
C ALA A 414 0.91 -33.16 6.75
N PRO A 415 1.57 -33.12 5.59
CA PRO A 415 1.13 -33.93 4.45
C PRO A 415 1.06 -35.41 4.86
N PRO A 416 0.10 -36.19 4.34
CA PRO A 416 0.02 -37.61 4.62
C PRO A 416 1.37 -38.26 4.34
N LYS A 417 1.89 -38.99 5.32
CA LYS A 417 3.10 -39.80 5.06
C LYS A 417 2.76 -40.79 3.97
N MET A 418 3.42 -40.65 2.82
CA MET A 418 3.35 -41.71 1.81
C MET A 418 3.81 -43.00 2.48
N ARG A 419 2.95 -44.01 2.46
CA ARG A 419 3.33 -45.35 2.90
C ARG A 419 4.53 -45.75 2.06
N GLN A 420 5.70 -45.95 2.68
CA GLN A 420 6.81 -46.55 2.00
C GLN A 420 6.38 -48.01 1.73
N VAL A 421 6.08 -48.28 0.47
CA VAL A 421 5.83 -49.66 0.01
C VAL A 421 7.16 -50.38 0.18
N SER A 422 7.16 -51.41 0.98
CA SER A 422 8.38 -52.24 1.18
C SER A 422 8.83 -52.85 -0.15
N PRO A 423 10.14 -53.10 -0.32
CA PRO A 423 10.61 -53.78 -1.54
C PRO A 423 9.93 -55.12 -1.81
N ALA A 424 9.40 -55.78 -0.78
CA ALA A 424 8.61 -56.99 -0.89
C ALA A 424 7.22 -56.76 -1.48
N GLU A 425 6.52 -55.66 -1.13
CA GLU A 425 5.23 -55.29 -1.70
C GLU A 425 5.35 -54.79 -3.16
N LEU A 426 6.51 -54.20 -3.54
CA LEU A 426 6.80 -53.84 -4.94
C LEU A 426 7.03 -55.06 -5.84
N ALA A 427 7.48 -56.19 -5.28
CA ALA A 427 7.68 -57.42 -6.01
C ALA A 427 6.37 -58.18 -6.30
N GLU A 428 5.28 -57.91 -5.56
CA GLU A 428 3.95 -58.52 -5.79
C GLU A 428 3.07 -57.75 -6.80
N ILE A 429 3.49 -56.57 -7.25
CA ILE A 429 2.80 -55.82 -8.29
C ILE A 429 3.29 -56.32 -9.63
N GLU A 430 2.68 -57.41 -10.14
CA GLU A 430 2.90 -57.83 -11.54
C GLU A 430 2.54 -56.66 -12.46
N PRO A 431 3.43 -56.29 -13.41
CA PRO A 431 3.08 -55.27 -14.38
C PRO A 431 1.94 -55.79 -15.24
N THR A 432 0.76 -55.22 -15.10
CA THR A 432 -0.36 -55.44 -16.01
C THR A 432 0.15 -55.15 -17.41
N ARG A 433 0.37 -56.21 -18.21
CA ARG A 433 0.71 -56.10 -19.63
C ARG A 433 -0.38 -55.25 -20.29
N PRO A 434 -0.05 -54.18 -21.01
CA PRO A 434 -1.04 -53.51 -21.83
C PRO A 434 -1.54 -54.53 -22.87
N ALA A 435 -2.85 -54.69 -22.95
CA ALA A 435 -3.51 -55.50 -23.97
C ALA A 435 -2.98 -55.03 -25.34
N SER A 436 -2.32 -55.95 -26.06
CA SER A 436 -1.87 -55.71 -27.42
C SER A 436 -3.08 -55.31 -28.26
N LEU A 437 -3.05 -54.09 -28.82
CA LEU A 437 -3.94 -53.69 -29.88
C LEU A 437 -3.76 -54.71 -31.01
N ALA A 438 -4.81 -55.49 -31.28
CA ALA A 438 -4.91 -56.42 -32.40
C ALA A 438 -4.65 -55.62 -33.69
N SER A 439 -3.59 -56.02 -34.39
CA SER A 439 -3.31 -55.57 -35.75
C SER A 439 -4.46 -56.01 -36.67
N THR A 440 -5.19 -55.04 -37.16
CA THR A 440 -6.07 -55.25 -38.31
C THR A 440 -5.22 -55.07 -39.56
N ASP A 441 -4.99 -56.27 -40.21
CA ASP A 441 -4.46 -56.35 -41.56
C ASP A 441 -5.32 -55.53 -42.53
N TYR A 442 -4.69 -54.59 -43.20
CA TYR A 442 -5.16 -54.04 -44.46
C TYR A 442 -4.06 -54.27 -45.51
N SER A 443 -4.29 -55.23 -46.37
CA SER A 443 -3.46 -55.54 -47.52
C SER A 443 -3.66 -54.52 -48.64
N SER A 444 -2.54 -54.08 -49.12
CA SER A 444 -2.11 -53.63 -50.46
C SER A 444 -3.12 -53.12 -51.48
N GLN A 445 -2.81 -51.98 -52.05
CA GLN A 445 -2.45 -51.91 -53.48
C GLN A 445 -1.96 -50.45 -53.86
N ASP A 446 -0.80 -50.55 -54.50
CA ASP A 446 -0.25 -49.71 -55.58
C ASP A 446 -0.38 -48.20 -55.67
N GLY A 447 0.79 -47.58 -55.88
CA GLY A 447 0.90 -46.39 -56.78
C GLY A 447 1.95 -45.34 -56.42
N THR A 448 3.19 -45.60 -56.89
CA THR A 448 4.15 -44.63 -57.43
C THR A 448 4.48 -43.29 -56.75
N ALA A 449 5.74 -43.20 -56.32
CA ALA A 449 6.74 -42.15 -56.51
C ALA A 449 6.37 -40.64 -56.38
N ASP A 450 6.98 -39.92 -55.47
CA ASP A 450 8.12 -39.07 -55.78
C ASP A 450 8.80 -38.53 -54.52
N ALA A 451 10.11 -38.49 -54.60
CA ALA A 451 11.02 -38.01 -53.58
C ALA A 451 11.16 -36.49 -53.55
N ILE A 452 11.22 -35.92 -52.36
CA ILE A 452 12.11 -34.74 -52.15
C ILE A 452 12.63 -34.77 -50.69
N ALA A 453 13.95 -34.77 -50.63
CA ALA A 453 14.77 -34.69 -49.42
C ALA A 453 14.70 -33.31 -48.74
N GLY A 454 14.78 -33.28 -47.45
CA GLY A 454 15.01 -32.06 -46.66
C GLY A 454 15.61 -32.40 -45.31
N ALA A 455 16.89 -32.16 -45.15
CA ALA A 455 17.73 -32.48 -44.02
C ALA A 455 17.44 -31.62 -42.75
N PRO A 456 17.88 -32.07 -41.55
CA PRO A 456 17.59 -31.44 -40.31
C PRO A 456 18.54 -30.27 -40.00
N LEU A 457 17.95 -29.22 -39.38
CA LEU A 457 18.71 -28.07 -38.86
C LEU A 457 19.29 -28.40 -37.49
N SER A 458 20.60 -28.37 -37.42
CA SER A 458 21.43 -28.51 -36.22
C SER A 458 21.50 -27.18 -35.45
N VAL A 459 21.44 -27.28 -34.13
CA VAL A 459 21.71 -26.19 -33.16
C VAL A 459 23.23 -26.08 -32.96
N PRO A 460 23.86 -24.90 -32.92
CA PRO A 460 25.22 -24.75 -32.43
C PRO A 460 25.27 -24.41 -30.96
N SER A 461 25.97 -25.24 -30.18
CA SER A 461 26.53 -24.98 -28.87
C SER A 461 27.76 -24.06 -29.00
N ALA A 462 27.87 -23.04 -28.17
CA ALA A 462 29.08 -22.27 -27.95
C ALA A 462 29.59 -22.48 -26.53
N SER A 463 30.82 -22.89 -26.40
CA SER A 463 31.63 -22.81 -25.18
C SER A 463 33.02 -22.23 -25.53
N PRO A 464 33.79 -21.76 -24.53
CA PRO A 464 34.63 -20.58 -24.61
C PRO A 464 36.13 -20.91 -24.78
N ASP A 465 36.91 -19.92 -25.14
CA ASP A 465 38.34 -19.71 -24.83
C ASP A 465 38.84 -18.55 -25.72
N GLY A 466 39.58 -17.59 -25.26
CA GLY A 466 40.77 -17.54 -24.53
C GLY A 466 41.66 -16.43 -25.00
N THR A 467 42.29 -15.72 -24.08
CA THR A 467 43.61 -15.06 -24.13
C THR A 467 43.82 -13.74 -24.87
N ALA A 468 43.97 -12.71 -24.08
CA ALA A 468 45.17 -11.83 -23.86
C ALA A 468 45.96 -11.26 -25.07
N ARG A 469 46.16 -9.94 -25.00
CA ARG A 469 47.42 -9.19 -25.04
C ARG A 469 47.13 -7.70 -25.13
N GLU A 470 47.54 -6.97 -24.09
CA GLU A 470 48.59 -5.95 -23.99
C GLU A 470 48.90 -5.19 -25.26
N ASP A 471 48.76 -3.86 -25.24
CA ASP A 471 49.91 -2.97 -25.41
C ASP A 471 49.63 -1.52 -24.95
N ALA A 472 50.66 -0.95 -24.37
CA ALA A 472 50.79 0.33 -23.72
C ALA A 472 51.17 1.46 -24.67
N SER A 473 50.93 2.68 -24.27
CA SER A 473 51.75 3.92 -24.35
C SER A 473 50.83 5.13 -24.14
N ALA A 474 50.94 5.88 -23.13
CA ALA A 474 51.95 6.79 -22.59
C ALA A 474 51.75 8.25 -23.06
N MET A 475 51.87 9.14 -22.08
CA MET A 475 52.15 10.59 -22.08
C MET A 475 50.94 11.52 -22.33
N GLY A 476 50.72 12.59 -21.56
CA GLY A 476 51.57 13.35 -20.68
C GLY A 476 50.77 14.46 -19.98
N ALA A 477 51.26 14.73 -18.87
CA ALA A 477 51.33 15.82 -17.93
C ALA A 477 50.73 17.21 -18.27
N GLY A 478 50.18 17.83 -17.20
CA GLY A 478 50.00 19.28 -17.15
C GLY A 478 48.98 19.73 -16.08
N GLY A 479 49.37 19.85 -14.83
CA GLY A 479 48.75 20.73 -13.84
C GLY A 479 49.74 21.83 -13.48
N PRO A 480 49.53 22.65 -12.44
CA PRO A 480 48.44 23.58 -12.11
C PRO A 480 48.92 25.05 -12.19
N PRO A 481 48.40 26.12 -11.63
CA PRO A 481 48.31 26.33 -10.18
C PRO A 481 47.13 27.18 -9.67
N LEU A 482 47.05 27.15 -8.34
CA LEU A 482 46.39 27.96 -7.33
C LEU A 482 46.41 29.48 -7.57
N GLY A 483 45.38 30.14 -7.07
CA GLY A 483 45.28 31.57 -6.83
C GLY A 483 44.19 31.87 -5.82
N GLU A 484 44.61 32.12 -4.59
CA GLU A 484 43.88 32.75 -3.47
C GLU A 484 43.54 34.23 -3.82
N ASP A 485 42.44 34.72 -3.25
CA ASP A 485 42.25 35.96 -2.45
C ASP A 485 40.75 36.28 -2.45
N ALA A 486 40.05 36.27 -1.37
CA ALA A 486 39.95 37.18 -0.22
C ALA A 486 39.10 38.44 -0.50
N ARG A 487 38.04 38.57 0.32
CA ARG A 487 37.37 39.79 0.81
C ARG A 487 36.43 40.58 -0.12
N ALA A 488 35.15 40.56 0.19
CA ALA A 488 34.37 41.58 0.93
C ALA A 488 32.97 41.06 1.18
#